data_b20caa68a39699c574a3f3d2790c7674
#
_entry.id   b20caa68a39699c574a3f3d2790c7674
#
_cell.length_a   1.000
_cell.length_b   1.000
_cell.length_c   1.000
_cell.angle_alpha   90.00
_cell.angle_beta   90.00
_cell.angle_gamma   90.00
#
_symmetry.space_group_name_H-M   'P 1'
#
loop_
_entity.id
_entity.type
_entity.pdbx_description
1 polymer ?
#
loop_
_entity_poly.entity_id
_entity_poly.type
_entity_poly.pdbx_seq_one_letter_code
_entity_poly.pdbx_strand_id
1 'polypeptide(L)'
;PLVSERDCNFLVINNEEKAILKISNHKEERGVLEFQTEAMLHLEQTTSLNLPKPKKSIDKEYLLQRETGGEDCYVRMVSYLEGVPLDDIRAEITEPQALHLSMGNFLAKLGIGLDSFSHPNEKHRLLWDVAQTENLFDLLGNIQDKQKRKMAELSLIYFQKNTKDLLSKQRKQVIH
;
A
#
# COMPACT_ATOMS: atom_id res chain seq x y z
N PRO A 1 -14.66 10.03 -9.36
CA PRO A 1 -13.79 9.70 -8.23
C PRO A 1 -14.01 8.26 -7.78
N LEU A 2 -12.98 7.65 -7.22
CA LEU A 2 -13.03 6.34 -6.59
C LEU A 2 -12.76 6.50 -5.09
N VAL A 3 -13.21 5.53 -4.29
CA VAL A 3 -12.93 5.51 -2.85
C VAL A 3 -11.43 5.40 -2.63
N SER A 4 -10.90 6.22 -1.72
CA SER A 4 -9.47 6.28 -1.42
C SER A 4 -9.28 6.84 -0.01
N GLU A 5 -8.24 6.40 0.69
CA GLU A 5 -7.97 6.83 2.06
C GLU A 5 -7.20 8.17 2.09
N ARG A 6 -6.17 8.33 1.27
CA ARG A 6 -5.27 9.50 1.30
C ARG A 6 -5.14 10.21 -0.04
N ASP A 7 -5.06 9.45 -1.12
CA ASP A 7 -4.93 9.96 -2.48
C ASP A 7 -6.31 10.29 -3.06
N CYS A 8 -6.36 11.12 -4.10
CA CYS A 8 -7.54 11.24 -4.95
C CYS A 8 -7.40 10.33 -6.16
N ASN A 9 -8.30 9.36 -6.30
CA ASN A 9 -8.29 8.41 -7.40
C ASN A 9 -9.48 8.63 -8.34
N PHE A 10 -9.22 8.58 -9.64
CA PHE A 10 -10.24 8.77 -10.68
C PHE A 10 -10.15 7.66 -11.73
N LEU A 11 -11.30 7.08 -12.06
CA LEU A 11 -11.41 6.27 -13.27
C LEU A 11 -11.41 7.21 -14.48
N VAL A 12 -10.47 6.98 -15.39
CA VAL A 12 -10.38 7.67 -16.68
C VAL A 12 -10.72 6.68 -17.78
N ILE A 13 -11.59 7.08 -18.66
CA ILE A 13 -12.04 6.27 -19.80
C ILE A 13 -11.76 7.05 -21.08
N ASN A 14 -11.03 6.44 -22.01
CA ASN A 14 -10.79 6.98 -23.34
C ASN A 14 -11.14 5.88 -24.36
N ASN A 15 -12.25 6.06 -25.07
CA ASN A 15 -12.88 5.02 -25.89
C ASN A 15 -13.15 3.76 -25.03
N GLU A 16 -12.48 2.64 -25.31
CA GLU A 16 -12.60 1.39 -24.55
C GLU A 16 -11.50 1.19 -23.50
N GLU A 17 -10.46 2.04 -23.53
CA GLU A 17 -9.38 1.94 -22.56
C GLU A 17 -9.77 2.60 -21.23
N LYS A 18 -9.55 1.85 -20.15
CA LYS A 18 -9.72 2.33 -18.77
C LYS A 18 -8.37 2.44 -18.07
N ALA A 19 -8.24 3.46 -17.24
CA ALA A 19 -7.07 3.68 -16.40
C ALA A 19 -7.48 4.33 -15.07
N ILE A 20 -6.63 4.22 -14.07
CA ILE A 20 -6.76 4.94 -12.81
C ILE A 20 -5.76 6.08 -12.79
N LEU A 21 -6.26 7.30 -12.75
CA LEU A 21 -5.48 8.50 -12.45
C LEU A 21 -5.41 8.66 -10.93
N LYS A 22 -4.20 8.75 -10.39
CA LYS A 22 -3.93 8.94 -8.96
C LYS A 22 -3.25 10.27 -8.74
N ILE A 23 -3.86 11.09 -7.89
CA ILE A 23 -3.28 12.35 -7.41
C ILE A 23 -2.89 12.10 -5.96
N SER A 24 -1.59 12.16 -5.68
CA SER A 24 -1.08 11.87 -4.34
C SER A 24 -1.49 12.93 -3.33
N ASN A 25 -1.54 12.55 -2.06
CA ASN A 25 -1.55 13.51 -0.98
C ASN A 25 -0.29 14.40 -1.06
N HIS A 26 -0.41 15.70 -0.78
CA HIS A 26 0.70 16.65 -0.83
C HIS A 26 1.84 16.35 0.15
N LYS A 27 1.56 15.55 1.22
CA LYS A 27 2.57 15.10 2.19
C LYS A 27 3.31 13.83 1.76
N GLU A 28 2.94 13.25 0.61
CA GLU A 28 3.60 12.04 0.13
C GLU A 28 4.95 12.36 -0.51
N GLU A 29 5.98 11.69 -0.07
CA GLU A 29 7.33 11.90 -0.60
C GLU A 29 7.47 11.29 -1.99
N ARG A 30 8.11 12.01 -2.90
CA ARG A 30 8.39 11.54 -4.27
C ARG A 30 9.04 10.16 -4.29
N GLY A 31 10.05 9.94 -3.44
CA GLY A 31 10.79 8.68 -3.39
C GLY A 31 9.93 7.48 -2.99
N VAL A 32 8.86 7.68 -2.19
CA VAL A 32 7.89 6.62 -1.85
C VAL A 32 7.04 6.28 -3.07
N LEU A 33 6.62 7.27 -3.85
CA LEU A 33 5.85 7.05 -5.07
C LEU A 33 6.68 6.40 -6.18
N GLU A 34 7.97 6.75 -6.29
CA GLU A 34 8.94 6.09 -7.17
C GLU A 34 9.12 4.63 -6.76
N PHE A 35 9.34 4.36 -5.47
CA PHE A 35 9.41 3.01 -4.91
C PHE A 35 8.19 2.15 -5.29
N GLN A 36 6.97 2.67 -5.09
CA GLN A 36 5.75 1.97 -5.46
C GLN A 36 5.66 1.70 -6.97
N THR A 37 6.05 2.66 -7.79
CA THR A 37 6.03 2.55 -9.25
C THR A 37 7.03 1.53 -9.75
N GLU A 38 8.27 1.56 -9.22
CA GLU A 38 9.32 0.63 -9.59
C GLU A 38 9.02 -0.80 -9.11
N ALA A 39 8.39 -0.96 -7.95
CA ALA A 39 7.91 -2.27 -7.48
C ALA A 39 6.89 -2.88 -8.46
N MET A 40 5.94 -2.08 -8.98
CA MET A 40 4.98 -2.56 -9.99
C MET A 40 5.67 -2.94 -11.31
N LEU A 41 6.65 -2.14 -11.77
CA LEU A 41 7.42 -2.43 -12.98
C LEU A 41 8.28 -3.69 -12.82
N HIS A 42 8.87 -3.91 -11.64
CA HIS A 42 9.61 -5.12 -11.31
C HIS A 42 8.70 -6.36 -11.35
N LEU A 43 7.53 -6.28 -10.73
CA LEU A 43 6.56 -7.37 -10.72
C LEU A 43 6.02 -7.72 -12.11
N GLU A 44 5.91 -6.76 -13.02
CA GLU A 44 5.55 -7.01 -14.41
C GLU A 44 6.57 -7.93 -15.13
N GLN A 45 7.84 -7.89 -14.71
CA GLN A 45 8.92 -8.70 -15.28
C GLN A 45 9.10 -10.04 -14.56
N THR A 46 8.77 -10.12 -13.28
CA THR A 46 9.07 -11.28 -12.42
C THR A 46 7.88 -12.20 -12.18
N THR A 47 6.65 -11.76 -12.51
CA THR A 47 5.44 -12.56 -12.29
C THR A 47 4.52 -12.54 -13.51
N SER A 48 3.65 -13.55 -13.57
CA SER A 48 2.51 -13.57 -14.51
C SER A 48 1.19 -13.11 -13.83
N LEU A 49 1.26 -12.48 -12.67
CA LEU A 49 0.08 -11.99 -11.97
C LEU A 49 -0.58 -10.85 -12.73
N ASN A 50 -1.91 -10.81 -12.72
CA ASN A 50 -2.64 -9.68 -13.24
C ASN A 50 -2.60 -8.54 -12.20
N LEU A 51 -1.71 -7.57 -12.44
CA LEU A 51 -1.44 -6.44 -11.55
C LEU A 51 -1.66 -5.11 -12.28
N PRO A 52 -1.95 -4.02 -11.54
CA PRO A 52 -1.96 -2.68 -12.14
C PRO A 52 -0.59 -2.36 -12.73
N LYS A 53 -0.58 -1.87 -13.97
CA LYS A 53 0.64 -1.51 -14.70
C LYS A 53 0.79 0.00 -14.75
N PRO A 54 1.94 0.56 -14.33
CA PRO A 54 2.22 1.99 -14.47
C PRO A 54 2.15 2.42 -15.93
N LYS A 55 1.48 3.53 -16.20
CA LYS A 55 1.40 4.13 -17.53
C LYS A 55 2.23 5.40 -17.58
N LYS A 56 3.02 5.57 -18.65
CA LYS A 56 3.79 6.79 -18.88
C LYS A 56 2.90 7.91 -19.39
N SER A 57 3.25 9.13 -19.00
CA SER A 57 2.71 10.35 -19.61
C SER A 57 3.20 10.54 -21.05
N ILE A 58 2.70 11.58 -21.71
CA ILE A 58 3.21 12.01 -23.03
C ILE A 58 4.69 12.42 -22.97
N ASP A 59 5.15 12.91 -21.80
CA ASP A 59 6.55 13.28 -21.55
C ASP A 59 7.42 12.05 -21.20
N LYS A 60 6.86 10.83 -21.29
CA LYS A 60 7.49 9.54 -20.97
C LYS A 60 7.85 9.33 -19.50
N GLU A 61 7.28 10.13 -18.61
CA GLU A 61 7.45 10.05 -17.17
C GLU A 61 6.30 9.24 -16.53
N TYR A 62 6.60 8.44 -15.49
CA TYR A 62 5.59 7.75 -14.70
C TYR A 62 4.98 8.60 -13.60
N LEU A 63 5.72 9.64 -13.17
CA LEU A 63 5.36 10.49 -12.04
C LEU A 63 5.54 11.95 -12.45
N LEU A 64 4.45 12.71 -12.44
CA LEU A 64 4.44 14.14 -12.80
C LEU A 64 4.19 14.95 -11.54
N GLN A 65 4.99 15.98 -11.28
CA GLN A 65 4.69 16.98 -10.27
C GLN A 65 3.72 18.01 -10.84
N ARG A 66 2.67 18.32 -10.09
CA ARG A 66 1.65 19.31 -10.45
C ARG A 66 1.21 20.07 -9.20
N GLU A 67 0.82 21.30 -9.38
CA GLU A 67 0.16 22.08 -8.34
C GLU A 67 -1.35 21.86 -8.42
N THR A 68 -1.98 21.58 -7.29
CA THR A 68 -3.43 21.39 -7.18
C THR A 68 -3.91 22.06 -5.89
N GLY A 69 -4.78 23.07 -6.03
CA GLY A 69 -5.30 23.77 -4.85
C GLY A 69 -4.26 24.59 -4.08
N GLY A 70 -3.17 25.01 -4.71
CA GLY A 70 -2.08 25.77 -4.08
C GLY A 70 -1.03 24.88 -3.38
N GLU A 71 -1.12 23.56 -3.53
CA GLU A 71 -0.17 22.60 -2.97
C GLU A 71 0.44 21.74 -4.08
N ASP A 72 1.72 21.43 -3.95
CA ASP A 72 2.40 20.50 -4.85
C ASP A 72 1.93 19.06 -4.57
N CYS A 73 1.59 18.34 -5.61
CA CYS A 73 1.24 16.94 -5.56
C CYS A 73 1.86 16.18 -6.74
N TYR A 74 1.85 14.86 -6.65
CA TYR A 74 2.31 13.99 -7.73
C TYR A 74 1.12 13.31 -8.40
N VAL A 75 1.18 13.26 -9.72
CA VAL A 75 0.16 12.62 -10.56
C VAL A 75 0.78 11.43 -11.27
N ARG A 76 0.12 10.28 -11.19
CA ARG A 76 0.51 9.05 -11.88
C ARG A 76 -0.71 8.32 -12.41
N MET A 77 -0.49 7.45 -13.37
CA MET A 77 -1.56 6.66 -13.96
C MET A 77 -1.18 5.18 -13.96
N VAL A 78 -2.15 4.32 -13.66
CA VAL A 78 -2.00 2.86 -13.76
C VAL A 78 -3.14 2.28 -14.57
N SER A 79 -2.95 1.08 -15.14
CA SER A 79 -4.04 0.37 -15.81
C SER A 79 -5.18 0.06 -14.83
N TYR A 80 -6.40 0.06 -15.34
CA TYR A 80 -7.56 -0.43 -14.61
C TYR A 80 -7.58 -1.97 -14.63
N LEU A 81 -7.93 -2.57 -13.51
CA LEU A 81 -8.20 -4.00 -13.43
C LEU A 81 -9.71 -4.19 -13.33
N GLU A 82 -10.28 -4.99 -14.23
CA GLU A 82 -11.68 -5.36 -14.14
C GLU A 82 -11.88 -6.30 -12.95
N GLY A 83 -12.97 -6.11 -12.23
CA GLY A 83 -13.32 -6.90 -11.05
C GLY A 83 -14.40 -6.25 -10.22
N VAL A 84 -14.86 -6.97 -9.21
CA VAL A 84 -15.84 -6.49 -8.23
C VAL A 84 -15.16 -6.44 -6.86
N PRO A 85 -15.28 -5.33 -6.12
CA PRO A 85 -14.77 -5.24 -4.76
C PRO A 85 -15.32 -6.36 -3.88
N LEU A 86 -14.47 -6.93 -3.04
CA LEU A 86 -14.87 -8.06 -2.20
C LEU A 86 -16.03 -7.71 -1.25
N ASP A 87 -16.07 -6.47 -0.76
CA ASP A 87 -17.16 -6.01 0.12
C ASP A 87 -18.51 -5.99 -0.58
N ASP A 88 -18.54 -5.74 -1.88
CA ASP A 88 -19.80 -5.70 -2.66
C ASP A 88 -20.41 -7.09 -2.87
N ILE A 89 -19.58 -8.15 -2.87
CA ILE A 89 -20.00 -9.54 -3.10
C ILE A 89 -19.88 -10.43 -1.87
N ARG A 90 -19.54 -9.87 -0.72
CA ARG A 90 -19.24 -10.64 0.50
C ARG A 90 -20.37 -11.59 0.92
N ALA A 91 -21.62 -11.17 0.74
CA ALA A 91 -22.80 -11.98 1.06
C ALA A 91 -23.05 -13.14 0.06
N GLU A 92 -22.46 -13.05 -1.13
CA GLU A 92 -22.63 -14.02 -2.22
C GLU A 92 -21.57 -15.12 -2.18
N ILE A 93 -20.54 -14.99 -1.33
CA ILE A 93 -19.44 -15.94 -1.25
C ILE A 93 -19.92 -17.21 -0.56
N THR A 94 -20.13 -18.25 -1.35
CA THR A 94 -20.56 -19.58 -0.86
C THR A 94 -19.40 -20.47 -0.44
N GLU A 95 -18.18 -20.23 -0.98
CA GLU A 95 -16.98 -21.02 -0.72
C GLU A 95 -15.81 -20.16 -0.19
N PRO A 96 -15.89 -19.67 1.06
CA PRO A 96 -14.86 -18.79 1.62
C PRO A 96 -13.46 -19.43 1.70
N GLN A 97 -13.39 -20.76 1.82
CA GLN A 97 -12.11 -21.49 1.85
C GLN A 97 -11.38 -21.42 0.51
N ALA A 98 -12.08 -21.59 -0.61
CA ALA A 98 -11.51 -21.47 -1.94
C ALA A 98 -10.99 -20.05 -2.21
N LEU A 99 -11.74 -19.02 -1.77
CA LEU A 99 -11.31 -17.63 -1.84
C LEU A 99 -10.04 -17.40 -1.01
N HIS A 100 -10.00 -17.85 0.25
CA HIS A 100 -8.83 -17.70 1.12
C HIS A 100 -7.59 -18.39 0.54
N LEU A 101 -7.76 -19.57 -0.04
CA LEU A 101 -6.67 -20.29 -0.70
C LEU A 101 -6.16 -19.51 -1.93
N SER A 102 -7.06 -18.97 -2.74
CA SER A 102 -6.73 -18.16 -3.90
C SER A 102 -5.97 -16.89 -3.51
N MET A 103 -6.46 -16.17 -2.48
CA MET A 103 -5.78 -14.98 -1.94
C MET A 103 -4.39 -15.32 -1.39
N GLY A 104 -4.26 -16.41 -0.63
CA GLY A 104 -2.97 -16.87 -0.10
C GLY A 104 -1.97 -17.21 -1.21
N ASN A 105 -2.41 -17.90 -2.26
CA ASN A 105 -1.60 -18.20 -3.43
C ASN A 105 -1.17 -16.93 -4.17
N PHE A 106 -2.07 -15.96 -4.32
CA PHE A 106 -1.77 -14.68 -4.95
C PHE A 106 -0.70 -13.93 -4.16
N LEU A 107 -0.88 -13.79 -2.83
CA LEU A 107 0.06 -13.10 -1.95
C LEU A 107 1.44 -13.78 -1.92
N ALA A 108 1.47 -15.12 -1.92
CA ALA A 108 2.73 -15.88 -1.97
C ALA A 108 3.49 -15.61 -3.29
N LYS A 109 2.80 -15.64 -4.43
CA LYS A 109 3.40 -15.33 -5.74
C LYS A 109 3.88 -13.88 -5.81
N LEU A 110 3.12 -12.94 -5.25
CA LEU A 110 3.51 -11.54 -5.16
C LEU A 110 4.79 -11.37 -4.33
N GLY A 111 4.83 -12.02 -3.15
CA GLY A 111 6.02 -12.01 -2.29
C GLY A 111 7.25 -12.64 -2.96
N ILE A 112 7.08 -13.74 -3.70
CA ILE A 112 8.17 -14.35 -4.48
C ILE A 112 8.65 -13.39 -5.58
N GLY A 113 7.73 -12.73 -6.28
CA GLY A 113 8.06 -11.76 -7.32
C GLY A 113 8.84 -10.56 -6.80
N LEU A 114 8.64 -10.16 -5.54
CA LEU A 114 9.34 -9.05 -4.88
C LEU A 114 10.64 -9.46 -4.17
N ASP A 115 10.97 -10.75 -4.10
CA ASP A 115 12.12 -11.24 -3.29
C ASP A 115 13.45 -10.62 -3.71
N SER A 116 13.65 -10.33 -5.00
CA SER A 116 14.85 -9.69 -5.56
C SER A 116 14.74 -8.18 -5.70
N PHE A 117 13.62 -7.57 -5.32
CA PHE A 117 13.40 -6.14 -5.44
C PHE A 117 14.00 -5.38 -4.27
N SER A 118 14.73 -4.32 -4.56
CA SER A 118 15.28 -3.40 -3.57
C SER A 118 15.22 -1.98 -4.09
N HIS A 119 14.98 -1.01 -3.21
CA HIS A 119 14.89 0.40 -3.56
C HIS A 119 15.39 1.28 -2.40
N PRO A 120 16.01 2.45 -2.64
CA PRO A 120 16.46 3.34 -1.57
C PRO A 120 15.40 3.71 -0.54
N ASN A 121 14.14 3.83 -0.98
CA ASN A 121 13.00 4.16 -0.12
C ASN A 121 12.23 2.94 0.44
N GLU A 122 12.77 1.73 0.33
CA GLU A 122 12.11 0.52 0.88
C GLU A 122 11.90 0.56 2.40
N LYS A 123 12.70 1.37 3.10
CA LYS A 123 12.65 1.56 4.56
C LYS A 123 11.89 2.82 4.98
N HIS A 124 11.06 3.38 4.10
CA HIS A 124 10.23 4.53 4.47
C HIS A 124 9.32 4.19 5.66
N ARG A 125 8.99 5.21 6.45
CA ARG A 125 8.24 5.02 7.69
C ARG A 125 6.74 4.86 7.41
N LEU A 126 6.17 3.72 7.83
CA LEU A 126 4.72 3.49 7.86
C LEU A 126 4.23 3.39 9.30
N LEU A 127 3.14 4.09 9.63
CA LEU A 127 2.59 4.07 11.00
C LEU A 127 2.06 2.69 11.42
N TRP A 128 1.56 1.91 10.48
CA TRP A 128 1.05 0.54 10.70
C TRP A 128 2.08 -0.56 10.49
N ASP A 129 3.34 -0.20 10.20
CA ASP A 129 4.42 -1.17 10.25
C ASP A 129 4.66 -1.58 11.71
N VAL A 130 4.56 -2.88 11.99
CA VAL A 130 4.79 -3.45 13.32
C VAL A 130 6.16 -3.08 13.88
N ALA A 131 7.17 -2.93 13.03
CA ALA A 131 8.51 -2.48 13.44
C ALA A 131 8.51 -1.04 14.00
N GLN A 132 7.48 -0.24 13.69
CA GLN A 132 7.32 1.14 14.14
C GLN A 132 6.41 1.27 15.39
N THR A 133 6.00 0.16 15.99
CA THR A 133 5.04 0.12 17.12
C THR A 133 5.46 1.02 18.29
N GLU A 134 6.75 1.19 18.55
CA GLU A 134 7.24 2.07 19.63
C GLU A 134 6.87 3.54 19.43
N ASN A 135 6.71 4.01 18.18
CA ASN A 135 6.32 5.39 17.90
C ASN A 135 4.86 5.68 18.32
N LEU A 136 4.07 4.64 18.59
CA LEU A 136 2.69 4.79 19.04
C LEU A 136 2.58 5.26 20.49
N PHE A 137 3.66 5.17 21.31
CA PHE A 137 3.65 5.72 22.67
C PHE A 137 3.34 7.22 22.68
N ASP A 138 3.87 7.97 21.72
CA ASP A 138 3.65 9.41 21.60
C ASP A 138 2.19 9.76 21.28
N LEU A 139 1.43 8.79 20.74
CA LEU A 139 0.03 8.96 20.36
C LEU A 139 -0.96 8.59 21.46
N LEU A 140 -0.51 7.97 22.57
CA LEU A 140 -1.38 7.53 23.67
C LEU A 140 -2.19 8.69 24.28
N GLY A 141 -1.63 9.90 24.27
CA GLY A 141 -2.31 11.10 24.76
C GLY A 141 -3.60 11.45 24.01
N ASN A 142 -3.74 11.00 22.77
CA ASN A 142 -4.94 11.23 21.95
C ASN A 142 -6.14 10.36 22.38
N ILE A 143 -5.91 9.29 23.14
CA ILE A 143 -6.97 8.41 23.64
C ILE A 143 -7.57 9.04 24.90
N GLN A 144 -8.79 9.60 24.81
CA GLN A 144 -9.44 10.29 25.93
C GLN A 144 -9.89 9.32 27.05
N ASP A 145 -10.36 8.14 26.66
CA ASP A 145 -10.79 7.10 27.61
C ASP A 145 -9.57 6.53 28.35
N LYS A 146 -9.55 6.70 29.69
CA LYS A 146 -8.43 6.27 30.54
C LYS A 146 -8.22 4.76 30.54
N GLN A 147 -9.29 3.96 30.46
CA GLN A 147 -9.18 2.50 30.44
C GLN A 147 -8.59 2.03 29.09
N LYS A 148 -9.11 2.53 27.98
CA LYS A 148 -8.58 2.23 26.64
C LYS A 148 -7.13 2.67 26.50
N ARG A 149 -6.78 3.86 26.99
CA ARG A 149 -5.39 4.34 27.00
C ARG A 149 -4.48 3.38 27.79
N LYS A 150 -4.92 2.93 28.96
CA LYS A 150 -4.15 1.98 29.79
C LYS A 150 -3.98 0.63 29.08
N MET A 151 -5.01 0.14 28.41
CA MET A 151 -4.92 -1.10 27.61
C MET A 151 -3.93 -0.96 26.46
N ALA A 152 -4.00 0.15 25.72
CA ALA A 152 -3.05 0.44 24.64
C ALA A 152 -1.61 0.51 25.16
N GLU A 153 -1.37 1.24 26.28
CA GLU A 153 -0.06 1.33 26.92
C GLU A 153 0.49 -0.06 27.30
N LEU A 154 -0.34 -0.90 27.93
CA LEU A 154 0.07 -2.27 28.30
C LEU A 154 0.41 -3.13 27.07
N SER A 155 -0.32 -2.98 25.97
CA SER A 155 -0.03 -3.66 24.71
C SER A 155 1.32 -3.24 24.13
N LEU A 156 1.63 -1.94 24.16
CA LEU A 156 2.92 -1.42 23.70
C LEU A 156 4.08 -1.90 24.60
N ILE A 157 3.90 -1.92 25.91
CA ILE A 157 4.89 -2.46 26.86
C ILE A 157 5.11 -3.96 26.61
N TYR A 158 4.03 -4.72 26.36
CA TYR A 158 4.14 -6.14 26.02
C TYR A 158 4.93 -6.35 24.73
N PHE A 159 4.65 -5.55 23.69
CA PHE A 159 5.39 -5.58 22.45
C PHE A 159 6.89 -5.34 22.69
N GLN A 160 7.26 -4.29 23.41
CA GLN A 160 8.66 -3.99 23.71
C GLN A 160 9.38 -5.15 24.38
N LYS A 161 8.72 -5.78 25.37
CA LYS A 161 9.34 -6.85 26.17
C LYS A 161 9.43 -8.18 25.46
N ASN A 162 8.49 -8.50 24.58
CA ASN A 162 8.32 -9.87 24.08
C ASN A 162 8.48 -10.01 22.57
N THR A 163 8.32 -8.92 21.81
CA THR A 163 8.22 -9.00 20.34
C THR A 163 9.33 -8.25 19.63
N LYS A 164 9.76 -7.10 20.15
CA LYS A 164 10.73 -6.22 19.48
C LYS A 164 11.99 -6.96 19.02
N ASP A 165 12.59 -7.75 19.91
CA ASP A 165 13.84 -8.48 19.61
C ASP A 165 13.65 -9.60 18.58
N LEU A 166 12.42 -10.12 18.46
CA LEU A 166 12.10 -11.14 17.47
C LEU A 166 12.05 -10.58 16.05
N LEU A 167 11.63 -9.33 15.87
CA LEU A 167 11.55 -8.69 14.57
C LEU A 167 12.91 -8.56 13.88
N SER A 168 13.98 -8.39 14.65
CA SER A 168 15.35 -8.32 14.11
C SER A 168 15.81 -9.65 13.49
N LYS A 169 15.21 -10.77 13.92
CA LYS A 169 15.53 -12.12 13.49
C LYS A 169 14.66 -12.61 12.32
N GLN A 170 13.63 -11.84 11.95
CA GLN A 170 12.75 -12.21 10.85
C GLN A 170 13.39 -11.90 9.49
N ARG A 171 13.07 -12.71 8.49
CA ARG A 171 13.37 -12.38 7.09
C ARG A 171 12.66 -11.08 6.73
N LYS A 172 13.38 -10.18 6.08
CA LYS A 172 12.85 -8.89 5.61
C LYS A 172 12.93 -8.84 4.10
N GLN A 173 11.88 -8.36 3.48
CA GLN A 173 11.81 -8.07 2.05
C GLN A 173 10.73 -7.02 1.82
N VAL A 174 10.72 -6.44 0.63
CA VAL A 174 9.59 -5.61 0.20
C VAL A 174 8.35 -6.51 0.05
N ILE A 175 7.24 -6.05 0.58
CA ILE A 175 5.92 -6.71 0.48
C ILE A 175 4.90 -5.70 -0.04
N HIS A 176 3.69 -6.17 -0.39
CA HIS A 176 2.60 -5.32 -0.90
C HIS A 176 2.09 -4.33 0.13
#